data_8acfcbd9291265107caf7aa9d60a23ac
#
_entry.id   8acfcbd9291265107caf7aa9d60a23ac
#
_cell.length_a   1.000
_cell.length_b   1.000
_cell.length_c   1.000
_cell.angle_alpha   90.00
_cell.angle_beta   90.00
_cell.angle_gamma   90.00
#
_symmetry.space_group_name_H-M   'P 1'
#
loop_
_entity.id
_entity.type
_entity.pdbx_description
1 polymer ?
#
loop_
_entity_poly.entity_id
_entity_poly.type
_entity_poly.pdbx_seq_one_letter_code
_entity_poly.pdbx_strand_id
1 'polypeptide(L)'
;MKEHMTMNVHALARPARSHIGGVGQGGTVALRSSTALHDPRWSKVEAALSALRASGRHAVRVVDAQCGAGSLLLHALHHARALGFTAIEGHGADGSPALIGRARAAANRCVDPAVGTQFEVADMITALRAEHDLPADIVICHWSAARNRPEVDVALHCAGRIIVDDDAGRQSFGAAA
;
A
#
# COMPACT_ATOMS: atom_id res chain seq x y z
N MET A 1 -44.92 -57.10 3.70
CA MET A 1 -43.84 -57.42 2.74
C MET A 1 -42.65 -56.57 3.11
N LYS A 2 -41.60 -57.20 3.60
CA LYS A 2 -40.33 -56.59 4.07
C LYS A 2 -39.32 -56.72 2.95
N GLU A 3 -38.82 -55.63 2.43
CA GLU A 3 -37.64 -55.71 1.55
C GLU A 3 -36.42 -55.15 2.26
N HIS A 4 -35.43 -56.03 2.33
CA HIS A 4 -34.12 -55.80 2.92
C HIS A 4 -33.27 -54.92 1.99
N MET A 5 -32.76 -53.83 2.52
CA MET A 5 -31.73 -53.05 1.82
C MET A 5 -30.36 -53.46 2.34
N THR A 6 -29.60 -54.11 1.48
CA THR A 6 -28.27 -54.60 1.76
C THR A 6 -27.26 -53.44 1.69
N MET A 7 -26.60 -53.17 2.80
CA MET A 7 -25.46 -52.25 2.85
C MET A 7 -24.21 -52.96 2.33
N ASN A 8 -23.57 -52.37 1.34
CA ASN A 8 -22.28 -52.79 0.84
C ASN A 8 -21.17 -51.94 1.46
N VAL A 9 -20.47 -52.51 2.44
CA VAL A 9 -19.26 -51.98 3.05
C VAL A 9 -18.08 -52.68 2.43
N HIS A 10 -17.29 -51.96 1.59
CA HIS A 10 -15.85 -52.22 1.43
C HIS A 10 -15.24 -51.26 0.40
N ALA A 11 -14.54 -50.25 0.89
CA ALA A 11 -13.32 -49.77 0.27
C ALA A 11 -12.46 -49.07 1.34
N LEU A 12 -11.56 -49.86 1.90
CA LEU A 12 -10.47 -49.34 2.76
C LEU A 12 -9.50 -48.56 1.88
N ALA A 13 -9.55 -47.23 1.98
CA ALA A 13 -8.54 -46.37 1.41
C ALA A 13 -7.29 -46.36 2.32
N ARG A 14 -6.15 -46.70 1.73
CA ARG A 14 -4.82 -46.70 2.36
C ARG A 14 -4.43 -45.28 2.80
N PRO A 15 -3.77 -45.10 3.95
CA PRO A 15 -3.25 -43.78 4.33
C PRO A 15 -2.08 -43.42 3.42
N ALA A 16 -2.19 -42.25 2.77
CA ALA A 16 -1.10 -41.61 2.08
C ALA A 16 0.00 -41.21 3.06
N ARG A 17 1.22 -41.60 2.78
CA ARG A 17 2.42 -41.17 3.53
C ARG A 17 2.56 -39.67 3.50
N SER A 18 2.50 -39.06 4.67
CA SER A 18 2.90 -37.67 4.87
C SER A 18 4.41 -37.53 4.68
N HIS A 19 4.82 -36.96 3.57
CA HIS A 19 6.15 -36.36 3.45
C HIS A 19 6.15 -35.08 4.30
N ILE A 20 6.86 -35.13 5.41
CA ILE A 20 7.30 -33.94 6.15
C ILE A 20 8.38 -33.30 5.27
N GLY A 21 7.96 -32.41 4.38
CA GLY A 21 8.81 -31.57 3.56
C GLY A 21 8.92 -30.20 4.20
N GLY A 22 10.13 -29.84 4.53
CA GLY A 22 10.73 -28.60 4.96
C GLY A 22 9.83 -27.39 5.25
N VAL A 23 10.01 -26.82 6.42
CA VAL A 23 9.64 -25.42 6.75
C VAL A 23 10.31 -24.52 5.72
N GLY A 24 9.59 -24.23 4.62
CA GLY A 24 9.98 -23.20 3.67
C GLY A 24 9.92 -21.87 4.39
N GLN A 25 11.09 -21.28 4.61
CA GLN A 25 11.22 -19.87 4.98
C GLN A 25 10.38 -19.09 3.98
N GLY A 26 9.34 -18.41 4.47
CA GLY A 26 8.51 -17.50 3.69
C GLY A 26 9.39 -16.37 3.18
N GLY A 27 9.99 -16.58 2.02
CA GLY A 27 10.68 -15.55 1.28
C GLY A 27 9.65 -14.52 0.85
N THR A 28 9.64 -13.38 1.54
CA THR A 28 8.99 -12.15 1.07
C THR A 28 9.52 -11.90 -0.34
N VAL A 29 8.70 -12.16 -1.35
CA VAL A 29 8.98 -11.78 -2.73
C VAL A 29 8.96 -10.26 -2.73
N ALA A 30 10.14 -9.66 -2.54
CA ALA A 30 10.32 -8.23 -2.64
C ALA A 30 9.95 -7.83 -4.07
N LEU A 31 8.79 -7.23 -4.25
CA LEU A 31 8.40 -6.54 -5.49
C LEU A 31 9.30 -5.32 -5.64
N ARG A 32 10.54 -5.56 -6.08
CA ARG A 32 11.43 -4.49 -6.52
C ARG A 32 10.95 -4.03 -7.89
N SER A 33 9.94 -3.16 -7.90
CA SER A 33 9.58 -2.46 -9.11
C SER A 33 10.71 -1.49 -9.42
N SER A 34 11.47 -1.74 -10.46
CA SER A 34 12.51 -0.81 -10.93
C SER A 34 11.93 0.59 -11.17
N THR A 35 10.68 0.68 -11.60
CA THR A 35 9.95 1.94 -11.80
C THR A 35 9.83 2.76 -10.51
N ALA A 36 9.53 2.14 -9.37
CA ALA A 36 9.40 2.85 -8.10
C ALA A 36 10.74 3.41 -7.60
N LEU A 37 11.84 2.67 -7.78
CA LEU A 37 13.18 3.10 -7.37
C LEU A 37 13.71 4.28 -8.21
N HIS A 38 13.20 4.46 -9.44
CA HIS A 38 13.57 5.59 -10.32
C HIS A 38 12.59 6.76 -10.19
N ASP A 39 11.56 6.65 -9.36
CA ASP A 39 10.65 7.76 -9.09
C ASP A 39 11.38 8.83 -8.28
N PRO A 40 11.40 10.10 -8.72
CA PRO A 40 12.13 11.17 -8.03
C PRO A 40 11.63 11.43 -6.59
N ARG A 41 10.39 11.01 -6.28
CA ARG A 41 9.80 11.13 -4.95
C ARG A 41 10.29 10.04 -3.97
N TRP A 42 10.86 8.94 -4.49
CA TRP A 42 11.23 7.79 -3.65
C TRP A 42 12.15 8.15 -2.49
N SER A 43 13.21 8.89 -2.74
CA SER A 43 14.18 9.27 -1.69
C SER A 43 13.54 10.08 -0.55
N LYS A 44 12.57 10.94 -0.87
CA LYS A 44 11.81 11.71 0.13
C LYS A 44 10.86 10.81 0.93
N VAL A 45 10.17 9.86 0.26
CA VAL A 45 9.31 8.86 0.92
C VAL A 45 10.12 8.00 1.88
N GLU A 46 11.26 7.48 1.44
CA GLU A 46 12.16 6.65 2.25
C GLU A 46 12.66 7.41 3.49
N ALA A 47 13.08 8.65 3.31
CA ALA A 47 13.51 9.51 4.42
C ALA A 47 12.38 9.78 5.43
N ALA A 48 11.16 10.06 4.94
CA ALA A 48 9.98 10.29 5.78
C ALA A 48 9.60 9.04 6.59
N LEU A 49 9.57 7.87 5.97
CA LEU A 49 9.30 6.60 6.66
C LEU A 49 10.37 6.30 7.72
N SER A 50 11.65 6.51 7.38
CA SER A 50 12.76 6.30 8.31
C SER A 50 12.67 7.24 9.52
N ALA A 51 12.35 8.51 9.31
CA ALA A 51 12.18 9.49 10.38
C ALA A 51 10.98 9.14 11.30
N LEU A 52 9.84 8.77 10.73
CA LEU A 52 8.68 8.31 11.50
C LEU A 52 9.02 7.08 12.33
N ARG A 53 9.75 6.12 11.76
CA ARG A 53 10.15 4.92 12.50
C ARG A 53 11.15 5.24 13.62
N ALA A 54 12.12 6.11 13.36
CA ALA A 54 13.09 6.58 14.36
C ALA A 54 12.42 7.34 15.52
N SER A 55 11.29 8.03 15.27
CA SER A 55 10.48 8.67 16.32
C SER A 55 9.64 7.70 17.16
N GLY A 56 9.80 6.38 16.95
CA GLY A 56 9.08 5.36 17.71
C GLY A 56 7.71 4.96 17.13
N ARG A 57 7.32 5.48 15.96
CA ARG A 57 6.04 5.11 15.34
C ARG A 57 6.05 3.65 14.89
N HIS A 58 4.98 2.91 15.18
CA HIS A 58 4.77 1.53 14.75
C HIS A 58 3.64 1.38 13.73
N ALA A 59 2.85 2.43 13.56
CA ALA A 59 1.80 2.53 12.57
C ALA A 59 2.10 3.67 11.59
N VAL A 60 1.75 3.49 10.32
CA VAL A 60 1.89 4.53 9.29
C VAL A 60 0.78 4.43 8.27
N ARG A 61 0.25 5.59 7.86
CA ARG A 61 -0.72 5.74 6.79
C ARG A 61 -0.11 6.59 5.67
N VAL A 62 -0.10 6.03 4.47
CA VAL A 62 0.47 6.65 3.26
C VAL A 62 -0.62 6.81 2.20
N VAL A 63 -0.79 8.01 1.69
CA VAL A 63 -1.72 8.32 0.61
C VAL A 63 -0.94 8.77 -0.62
N ASP A 64 -1.25 8.20 -1.79
CA ASP A 64 -0.74 8.65 -3.08
C ASP A 64 -1.92 9.14 -3.93
N ALA A 65 -2.07 10.46 -4.02
CA ALA A 65 -3.22 11.11 -4.66
C ALA A 65 -3.19 11.08 -6.19
N GLN A 66 -2.12 10.55 -6.79
CA GLN A 66 -1.96 10.32 -8.23
C GLN A 66 -1.10 9.06 -8.44
N CYS A 67 -1.58 7.94 -7.92
CA CYS A 67 -0.78 6.73 -7.74
C CYS A 67 -0.46 5.98 -9.03
N GLY A 68 -1.12 6.31 -10.15
CA GLY A 68 -0.98 5.55 -11.39
C GLY A 68 -1.30 4.07 -11.21
N ALA A 69 -0.37 3.20 -11.57
CA ALA A 69 -0.48 1.75 -11.36
C ALA A 69 -0.04 1.29 -9.95
N GLY A 70 0.11 2.21 -9.00
CA GLY A 70 0.41 1.93 -7.59
C GLY A 70 1.85 1.54 -7.28
N SER A 71 2.77 1.67 -8.24
CA SER A 71 4.13 1.14 -8.07
C SER A 71 4.89 1.79 -6.92
N LEU A 72 4.85 3.12 -6.80
CA LEU A 72 5.53 3.86 -5.74
C LEU A 72 4.87 3.58 -4.38
N LEU A 73 3.53 3.67 -4.31
CA LEU A 73 2.80 3.40 -3.07
C LEU A 73 3.09 1.99 -2.55
N LEU A 74 2.93 0.95 -3.37
CA LEU A 74 3.18 -0.42 -2.96
C LEU A 74 4.63 -0.62 -2.50
N HIS A 75 5.59 0.01 -3.18
CA HIS A 75 7.00 -0.03 -2.77
C HIS A 75 7.20 0.63 -1.40
N ALA A 76 6.58 1.78 -1.16
CA ALA A 76 6.63 2.49 0.12
C ALA A 76 6.07 1.63 1.28
N LEU A 77 4.94 0.96 1.07
CA LEU A 77 4.34 0.09 2.09
C LEU A 77 5.22 -1.12 2.41
N HIS A 78 5.84 -1.74 1.41
CA HIS A 78 6.81 -2.81 1.61
C HIS A 78 8.06 -2.33 2.36
N HIS A 79 8.55 -1.15 2.02
CA HIS A 79 9.68 -0.55 2.71
C HIS A 79 9.34 -0.24 4.18
N ALA A 80 8.16 0.32 4.44
CA ALA A 80 7.66 0.54 5.80
C ALA A 80 7.64 -0.79 6.60
N ARG A 81 7.18 -1.86 5.98
CA ARG A 81 7.21 -3.19 6.61
C ARG A 81 8.64 -3.65 6.95
N ALA A 82 9.58 -3.45 6.03
CA ALA A 82 11.00 -3.75 6.24
C ALA A 82 11.64 -2.91 7.36
N LEU A 83 11.20 -1.65 7.54
CA LEU A 83 11.61 -0.79 8.65
C LEU A 83 11.01 -1.21 10.01
N GLY A 84 10.08 -2.17 10.04
CA GLY A 84 9.47 -2.70 11.27
C GLY A 84 8.20 -1.99 11.71
N PHE A 85 7.46 -1.33 10.79
CA PHE A 85 6.08 -0.96 11.06
C PHE A 85 5.21 -2.20 11.13
N THR A 86 4.23 -2.20 12.04
CA THR A 86 3.36 -3.36 12.33
C THR A 86 1.91 -3.12 11.93
N ALA A 87 1.53 -1.88 11.64
CA ALA A 87 0.25 -1.48 11.08
C ALA A 87 0.50 -0.46 9.98
N ILE A 88 0.20 -0.83 8.74
CA ILE A 88 0.53 -0.04 7.56
C ILE A 88 -0.72 0.07 6.70
N GLU A 89 -1.13 1.30 6.41
CA GLU A 89 -2.22 1.58 5.50
C GLU A 89 -1.71 2.35 4.27
N GLY A 90 -2.16 1.91 3.09
CA GLY A 90 -1.92 2.59 1.83
C GLY A 90 -3.21 2.90 1.10
N HIS A 91 -3.41 4.17 0.76
CA HIS A 91 -4.52 4.60 -0.07
C HIS A 91 -3.98 5.24 -1.36
N GLY A 92 -4.36 4.69 -2.51
CA GLY A 92 -3.96 5.20 -3.82
C GLY A 92 -5.17 5.66 -4.63
N ALA A 93 -5.12 6.87 -5.16
CA ALA A 93 -6.14 7.40 -6.06
C ALA A 93 -5.53 7.80 -7.41
N ASP A 94 -6.27 7.58 -8.49
CA ASP A 94 -5.91 8.01 -9.84
C ASP A 94 -7.18 8.14 -10.68
N GLY A 95 -7.22 9.13 -11.59
CA GLY A 95 -8.36 9.36 -12.49
C GLY A 95 -8.55 8.28 -13.55
N SER A 96 -7.59 7.38 -13.74
CA SER A 96 -7.63 6.33 -14.77
C SER A 96 -8.11 4.99 -14.21
N PRO A 97 -9.31 4.50 -14.59
CA PRO A 97 -9.80 3.17 -14.18
C PRO A 97 -8.83 2.04 -14.56
N ALA A 98 -8.16 2.17 -15.72
CA ALA A 98 -7.22 1.16 -16.20
C ALA A 98 -5.97 1.08 -15.32
N LEU A 99 -5.45 2.22 -14.84
CA LEU A 99 -4.32 2.26 -13.91
C LEU A 99 -4.71 1.72 -12.54
N ILE A 100 -5.86 2.11 -12.02
CA ILE A 100 -6.39 1.58 -10.75
C ILE A 100 -6.63 0.06 -10.82
N GLY A 101 -7.15 -0.44 -11.94
CA GLY A 101 -7.27 -1.89 -12.15
C GLY A 101 -5.93 -2.62 -12.04
N ARG A 102 -4.86 -2.04 -12.59
CA ARG A 102 -3.49 -2.57 -12.50
C ARG A 102 -2.93 -2.47 -11.07
N ALA A 103 -3.18 -1.36 -10.38
CA ALA A 103 -2.77 -1.18 -8.99
C ALA A 103 -3.40 -2.23 -8.05
N ARG A 104 -4.72 -2.44 -8.18
CA ARG A 104 -5.46 -3.49 -7.44
C ARG A 104 -4.90 -4.89 -7.73
N ALA A 105 -4.65 -5.20 -9.00
CA ALA A 105 -4.06 -6.48 -9.39
C ALA A 105 -2.64 -6.65 -8.84
N ALA A 106 -1.86 -5.59 -8.73
CA ALA A 106 -0.54 -5.63 -8.11
C ALA A 106 -0.62 -5.83 -6.59
N ALA A 107 -1.51 -5.12 -5.90
CA ALA A 107 -1.74 -5.26 -4.47
C ALA A 107 -2.18 -6.67 -4.07
N ASN A 108 -3.08 -7.28 -4.82
CA ASN A 108 -3.57 -8.63 -4.56
C ASN A 108 -2.48 -9.72 -4.62
N ARG A 109 -1.32 -9.42 -5.21
CA ARG A 109 -0.16 -10.32 -5.22
C ARG A 109 0.76 -10.16 -4.01
N CYS A 110 0.53 -9.13 -3.22
CA CYS A 110 1.38 -8.71 -2.10
C CYS A 110 0.58 -8.80 -0.80
N VAL A 111 0.33 -10.01 -0.32
CA VAL A 111 -0.46 -10.20 0.90
C VAL A 111 0.46 -10.22 2.11
N ASP A 112 0.36 -9.19 2.96
CA ASP A 112 0.97 -9.13 4.29
C ASP A 112 -0.12 -8.69 5.28
N PRO A 113 -0.37 -9.42 6.37
CA PRO A 113 -1.42 -9.08 7.31
C PRO A 113 -1.21 -7.73 8.03
N ALA A 114 0.01 -7.19 8.01
CA ALA A 114 0.31 -5.87 8.56
C ALA A 114 0.04 -4.73 7.56
N VAL A 115 -0.29 -5.03 6.30
CA VAL A 115 -0.43 -4.05 5.22
C VAL A 115 -1.83 -4.07 4.65
N GLY A 116 -2.60 -3.02 4.90
CA GLY A 116 -3.87 -2.74 4.23
C GLY A 116 -3.66 -1.84 3.02
N THR A 117 -4.32 -2.13 1.90
CA THR A 117 -4.28 -1.30 0.71
C THR A 117 -5.66 -1.02 0.16
N GLN A 118 -5.91 0.22 -0.24
CA GLN A 118 -7.10 0.63 -0.94
C GLN A 118 -6.70 1.41 -2.20
N PHE A 119 -7.40 1.15 -3.31
CA PHE A 119 -7.21 1.90 -4.56
C PHE A 119 -8.56 2.32 -5.11
N GLU A 120 -8.69 3.60 -5.47
CA GLU A 120 -9.94 4.14 -6.00
C GLU A 120 -9.74 4.98 -7.27
N VAL A 121 -10.80 5.06 -8.08
CA VAL A 121 -10.83 5.97 -9.23
C VAL A 121 -11.38 7.30 -8.73
N ALA A 122 -10.50 8.27 -8.56
CA ALA A 122 -10.85 9.61 -8.10
C ALA A 122 -9.85 10.62 -8.66
N ASP A 123 -10.28 11.86 -8.80
CA ASP A 123 -9.34 12.96 -9.03
C ASP A 123 -8.60 13.32 -7.73
N MET A 124 -7.45 13.97 -7.87
CA MET A 124 -6.56 14.29 -6.77
C MET A 124 -7.25 15.10 -5.66
N ILE A 125 -8.06 16.10 -6.01
CA ILE A 125 -8.72 16.96 -4.99
C ILE A 125 -9.77 16.17 -4.22
N THR A 126 -10.55 15.34 -4.90
CA THR A 126 -11.54 14.47 -4.27
C THR A 126 -10.87 13.51 -3.31
N ALA A 127 -9.77 12.87 -3.73
CA ALA A 127 -9.01 11.97 -2.88
C ALA A 127 -8.42 12.68 -1.65
N LEU A 128 -7.80 13.84 -1.83
CA LEU A 128 -7.22 14.61 -0.72
C LEU A 128 -8.28 15.09 0.28
N ARG A 129 -9.47 15.50 -0.18
CA ARG A 129 -10.57 15.91 0.69
C ARG A 129 -11.13 14.76 1.53
N ALA A 130 -11.11 13.54 1.01
CA ALA A 130 -11.52 12.35 1.75
C ALA A 130 -10.62 12.07 2.96
N GLU A 131 -9.37 12.56 2.95
CA GLU A 131 -8.40 12.40 4.04
C GLU A 131 -8.55 13.45 5.16
N HIS A 132 -9.43 14.44 5.02
CA HIS A 132 -9.56 15.57 5.95
C HIS A 132 -9.83 15.14 7.40
N ASP A 133 -10.71 14.17 7.61
CA ASP A 133 -11.11 13.73 8.94
C ASP A 133 -10.08 12.82 9.61
N LEU A 134 -9.23 12.17 8.81
CA LEU A 134 -8.15 11.30 9.29
C LEU A 134 -6.89 11.52 8.45
N PRO A 135 -6.13 12.59 8.70
CA PRO A 135 -4.96 12.94 7.91
C PRO A 135 -3.90 11.84 7.90
N ALA A 136 -3.35 11.58 6.71
CA ALA A 136 -2.28 10.61 6.53
C ALA A 136 -0.97 11.08 7.21
N ASP A 137 -0.08 10.15 7.52
CA ASP A 137 1.27 10.49 7.95
C ASP A 137 2.09 11.05 6.79
N ILE A 138 1.93 10.44 5.58
CA ILE A 138 2.62 10.85 4.36
C ILE A 138 1.61 10.96 3.22
N VAL A 139 1.60 12.10 2.52
CA VAL A 139 0.87 12.29 1.26
C VAL A 139 1.87 12.44 0.14
N ILE A 140 1.71 11.62 -0.89
CA ILE A 140 2.51 11.63 -2.12
C ILE A 140 1.68 12.28 -3.23
N CYS A 141 2.26 13.22 -3.96
CA CYS A 141 1.61 13.86 -5.11
C CYS A 141 2.61 14.28 -6.18
N HIS A 142 2.12 14.70 -7.35
CA HIS A 142 2.92 15.39 -8.35
C HIS A 142 2.75 16.90 -8.21
N TRP A 143 3.87 17.62 -8.00
CA TRP A 143 3.85 19.08 -7.86
C TRP A 143 3.31 19.80 -9.10
N SER A 144 3.58 19.28 -10.29
CA SER A 144 3.07 19.86 -11.54
C SER A 144 1.53 19.94 -11.57
N ALA A 145 0.85 19.01 -10.92
CA ALA A 145 -0.62 19.01 -10.79
C ALA A 145 -1.13 19.97 -9.69
N ALA A 146 -0.29 20.30 -8.71
CA ALA A 146 -0.62 21.21 -7.61
C ALA A 146 -0.26 22.67 -7.92
N ARG A 147 0.68 22.91 -8.84
CA ARG A 147 1.20 24.25 -9.15
C ARG A 147 0.09 25.19 -9.59
N ASN A 148 0.04 26.39 -8.99
CA ASN A 148 -0.92 27.46 -9.27
C ASN A 148 -2.40 27.07 -8.97
N ARG A 149 -2.64 26.11 -8.11
CA ARG A 149 -3.97 25.68 -7.68
C ARG A 149 -4.09 25.80 -6.15
N PRO A 150 -4.47 26.95 -5.62
CA PRO A 150 -4.52 27.18 -4.16
C PRO A 150 -5.46 26.19 -3.44
N GLU A 151 -6.52 25.73 -4.10
CA GLU A 151 -7.42 24.72 -3.55
C GLU A 151 -6.74 23.34 -3.36
N VAL A 152 -5.75 23.02 -4.19
CA VAL A 152 -4.96 21.79 -4.05
C VAL A 152 -3.97 21.93 -2.89
N ASP A 153 -3.32 23.09 -2.76
CA ASP A 153 -2.38 23.34 -1.68
C ASP A 153 -3.06 23.23 -0.30
N VAL A 154 -4.25 23.83 -0.15
CA VAL A 154 -5.06 23.68 1.05
C VAL A 154 -5.45 22.22 1.29
N ALA A 155 -5.92 21.50 0.26
CA ALA A 155 -6.31 20.10 0.40
C ALA A 155 -5.13 19.22 0.82
N LEU A 156 -3.92 19.45 0.26
CA LEU A 156 -2.70 18.71 0.63
C LEU A 156 -2.35 18.92 2.12
N HIS A 157 -2.38 20.17 2.60
CA HIS A 157 -2.06 20.46 3.99
C HIS A 157 -3.09 19.88 4.98
N CYS A 158 -4.34 19.74 4.57
CA CYS A 158 -5.37 19.09 5.37
C CYS A 158 -5.29 17.56 5.32
N ALA A 159 -4.83 16.99 4.19
CA ALA A 159 -4.81 15.56 3.96
C ALA A 159 -3.65 14.82 4.64
N GLY A 160 -2.55 15.52 4.98
CA GLY A 160 -1.41 14.82 5.54
C GLY A 160 -0.42 15.70 6.29
N ARG A 161 0.41 15.03 7.09
CA ARG A 161 1.42 15.69 7.94
C ARG A 161 2.73 15.94 7.20
N ILE A 162 3.13 15.01 6.34
CA ILE A 162 4.34 15.09 5.52
C ILE A 162 3.90 15.03 4.06
N ILE A 163 4.20 16.07 3.29
CA ILE A 163 3.89 16.12 1.86
C ILE A 163 5.15 15.80 1.10
N VAL A 164 5.07 14.81 0.22
CA VAL A 164 6.15 14.39 -0.69
C VAL A 164 5.72 14.64 -2.12
N ASP A 165 6.49 15.46 -2.81
CA ASP A 165 6.29 15.82 -4.21
C ASP A 165 7.57 15.62 -5.04
N ASP A 166 7.45 15.78 -6.36
CA ASP A 166 8.55 15.69 -7.33
C ASP A 166 9.32 17.01 -7.53
N ASP A 167 9.04 18.07 -6.76
CA ASP A 167 9.81 19.31 -6.80
C ASP A 167 11.13 19.16 -6.04
N ALA A 168 12.24 19.26 -6.75
CA ALA A 168 13.59 19.14 -6.18
C ALA A 168 13.94 20.29 -5.20
N GLY A 169 13.27 21.43 -5.31
CA GLY A 169 13.52 22.62 -4.47
C GLY A 169 12.68 22.66 -3.19
N ARG A 170 11.66 21.85 -3.05
CA ARG A 170 10.76 21.85 -1.91
C ARG A 170 11.20 20.79 -0.88
N GLN A 171 11.63 21.25 0.29
CA GLN A 171 11.83 20.34 1.43
C GLN A 171 10.47 19.85 1.93
N SER A 172 10.36 18.57 2.28
CA SER A 172 9.17 18.00 2.88
C SER A 172 8.91 18.70 4.21
N PHE A 173 7.89 19.54 4.28
CA PHE A 173 7.51 20.18 5.55
C PHE A 173 6.69 19.18 6.37
N GLY A 174 7.28 18.70 7.47
CA GLY A 174 6.51 18.13 8.55
C GLY A 174 5.86 19.29 9.32
N ALA A 175 4.55 19.26 9.51
CA ALA A 175 3.92 20.13 10.49
C ALA A 175 4.53 19.80 11.86
N ALA A 176 5.17 20.78 12.48
CA ALA A 176 5.62 20.65 13.87
C ALA A 176 4.41 20.33 14.74
N ALA A 177 4.56 19.32 15.60
CA ALA A 177 3.57 18.92 16.60
C ALA A 177 3.31 20.03 17.61
#